data_b34697336ba5bad2f8e6f4d7c7774c38
#
_entry.id   b34697336ba5bad2f8e6f4d7c7774c38
#
_cell.length_a   1.000
_cell.length_b   1.000
_cell.length_c   1.000
_cell.angle_alpha   90.00
_cell.angle_beta   90.00
_cell.angle_gamma   90.00
#
_symmetry.space_group_name_H-M   'P 1'
#
loop_
_entity.id
_entity.type
_entity.pdbx_description
1 polymer ?
#
loop_
_entity_poly.entity_id
_entity_poly.type
_entity_poly.pdbx_seq_one_letter_code
_entity_poly.pdbx_strand_id
1 'polypeptide(L)'
;MTTPEPRLSMPRSSFAIAMKDYTFIRPGIAVIVSAATLVVALIFGLDLIASLRHAAATVRHGARATQTLHRYNAGLEVWRRMATSTAPAYQRPERVAHRDSIRQALRTQIGALAGSLDNPIDHDLAQSVLEGLASTDEASGVKAREAMIVLLAHQDAALFDAAATAARAVQLAAVLLALTILAAGMLVVPMAWLYIRHKRGATIEVKV
;
A
#
# COMPACT_ATOMS: atom_id res chain seq x y z
N MET A 1 67.38 -37.83 39.50
CA MET A 1 66.63 -36.75 40.19
C MET A 1 65.53 -36.29 39.24
N THR A 2 64.35 -36.86 39.43
CA THR A 2 63.13 -36.54 38.65
C THR A 2 62.18 -35.74 39.55
N THR A 3 62.00 -34.43 39.19
CA THR A 3 61.04 -33.55 39.83
C THR A 3 59.61 -33.92 39.47
N PRO A 4 58.67 -34.07 40.44
CA PRO A 4 57.30 -34.36 40.12
C PRO A 4 56.59 -33.06 39.69
N GLU A 5 55.84 -33.12 38.57
CA GLU A 5 54.94 -32.05 38.13
C GLU A 5 53.73 -31.91 39.03
N PRO A 6 53.30 -30.71 39.42
CA PRO A 6 52.09 -30.50 40.22
C PRO A 6 50.85 -30.67 39.29
N ARG A 7 50.10 -31.74 39.48
CA ARG A 7 48.77 -31.89 38.91
C ARG A 7 47.77 -30.91 39.57
N LEU A 8 47.49 -29.82 38.90
CA LEU A 8 46.38 -28.93 39.22
C LEU A 8 45.05 -29.67 38.95
N SER A 9 44.48 -30.27 40.01
CA SER A 9 43.13 -30.80 39.99
C SER A 9 42.12 -29.63 40.08
N MET A 10 41.64 -29.15 38.98
CA MET A 10 40.48 -28.25 38.97
C MET A 10 39.25 -28.98 39.51
N PRO A 11 38.51 -28.37 40.45
CA PRO A 11 37.29 -28.97 40.96
C PRO A 11 36.22 -29.04 39.89
N ARG A 12 35.93 -30.26 39.43
CA ARG A 12 34.90 -30.58 38.40
C ARG A 12 33.47 -30.15 38.81
N SER A 13 33.24 -29.81 40.08
CA SER A 13 31.93 -29.39 40.60
C SER A 13 31.50 -28.00 40.18
N SER A 14 32.43 -27.04 39.99
CA SER A 14 32.09 -25.63 39.67
C SER A 14 31.62 -25.48 38.23
N PHE A 15 32.12 -26.32 37.30
CA PHE A 15 31.73 -26.27 35.87
C PHE A 15 30.31 -26.85 35.61
N ALA A 16 29.92 -27.85 36.43
CA ALA A 16 28.59 -28.48 36.30
C ALA A 16 27.46 -27.59 36.81
N ILE A 17 27.72 -26.75 37.84
CA ILE A 17 26.72 -25.80 38.37
C ILE A 17 26.51 -24.64 37.41
N ALA A 18 27.57 -24.07 36.83
CA ALA A 18 27.48 -23.00 35.83
C ALA A 18 26.74 -23.41 34.56
N MET A 19 26.91 -24.69 34.12
CA MET A 19 26.18 -25.20 32.93
C MET A 19 24.69 -25.45 33.20
N LYS A 20 24.30 -25.72 34.44
CA LYS A 20 22.90 -25.97 34.81
C LYS A 20 22.08 -24.67 34.80
N ASP A 21 22.68 -23.55 35.18
CA ASP A 21 22.04 -22.24 35.17
C ASP A 21 21.94 -21.66 33.74
N TYR A 22 22.93 -21.88 32.90
CA TYR A 22 22.91 -21.42 31.49
C TYR A 22 21.86 -22.11 30.64
N THR A 23 21.48 -23.36 30.93
CA THR A 23 20.45 -24.08 30.17
C THR A 23 19.04 -23.61 30.48
N PHE A 24 18.81 -22.94 31.63
CA PHE A 24 17.49 -22.43 32.01
C PHE A 24 17.26 -20.96 31.56
N ILE A 25 18.31 -20.16 31.49
CA ILE A 25 18.22 -18.74 31.08
C ILE A 25 17.91 -18.59 29.60
N ARG A 26 18.45 -19.46 28.73
CA ARG A 26 18.24 -19.40 27.27
C ARG A 26 16.77 -19.56 26.83
N PRO A 27 16.00 -20.57 27.29
CA PRO A 27 14.60 -20.69 26.87
C PRO A 27 13.72 -19.56 27.43
N GLY A 28 14.02 -19.04 28.65
CA GLY A 28 13.29 -17.92 29.22
C GLY A 28 13.47 -16.62 28.42
N ILE A 29 14.70 -16.30 28.02
CA ILE A 29 15.00 -15.13 27.18
C ILE A 29 14.31 -15.27 25.81
N ALA A 30 14.36 -16.44 25.20
CA ALA A 30 13.69 -16.69 23.91
C ALA A 30 12.17 -16.46 24.00
N VAL A 31 11.52 -16.89 25.07
CA VAL A 31 10.08 -16.67 25.31
C VAL A 31 9.78 -15.17 25.47
N ILE A 32 10.58 -14.43 26.26
CA ILE A 32 10.38 -12.99 26.47
C ILE A 32 10.57 -12.23 25.16
N VAL A 33 11.63 -12.51 24.42
CA VAL A 33 11.89 -11.86 23.11
C VAL A 33 10.79 -12.17 22.12
N SER A 34 10.33 -13.42 22.04
CA SER A 34 9.24 -13.79 21.13
C SER A 34 7.91 -13.13 21.52
N ALA A 35 7.59 -13.05 22.80
CA ALA A 35 6.39 -12.37 23.29
C ALA A 35 6.45 -10.86 22.98
N ALA A 36 7.59 -10.21 23.22
CA ALA A 36 7.78 -8.80 22.87
C ALA A 36 7.66 -8.57 21.36
N THR A 37 8.23 -9.45 20.53
CA THR A 37 8.13 -9.35 19.08
C THR A 37 6.67 -9.51 18.60
N LEU A 38 5.90 -10.42 19.21
CA LEU A 38 4.48 -10.60 18.89
C LEU A 38 3.64 -9.37 19.25
N VAL A 39 3.89 -8.74 20.39
CA VAL A 39 3.21 -7.51 20.81
C VAL A 39 3.53 -6.37 19.84
N VAL A 40 4.79 -6.18 19.48
CA VAL A 40 5.23 -5.19 18.49
C VAL A 40 4.58 -5.47 17.14
N ALA A 41 4.60 -6.71 16.67
CA ALA A 41 3.98 -7.10 15.40
C ALA A 41 2.46 -6.86 15.40
N LEU A 42 1.77 -7.06 16.53
CA LEU A 42 0.34 -6.77 16.65
C LEU A 42 0.05 -5.27 16.51
N ILE A 43 0.81 -4.43 17.21
CA ILE A 43 0.62 -2.96 17.17
C ILE A 43 0.87 -2.42 15.75
N PHE A 44 2.03 -2.77 15.16
CA PHE A 44 2.34 -2.35 13.80
C PHE A 44 1.44 -2.99 12.75
N GLY A 45 0.96 -4.20 12.98
CA GLY A 45 0.03 -4.89 12.09
C GLY A 45 -1.32 -4.18 11.97
N LEU A 46 -1.86 -3.64 13.06
CA LEU A 46 -3.12 -2.88 13.05
C LEU A 46 -2.96 -1.56 12.28
N ASP A 47 -1.88 -0.82 12.51
CA ASP A 47 -1.60 0.42 11.78
C ASP A 47 -1.38 0.16 10.28
N LEU A 48 -0.68 -0.91 9.95
CA LEU A 48 -0.46 -1.32 8.57
C LEU A 48 -1.76 -1.70 7.85
N ILE A 49 -2.70 -2.40 8.53
CA ILE A 49 -4.00 -2.73 7.95
C ILE A 49 -4.80 -1.46 7.66
N ALA A 50 -4.78 -0.48 8.56
CA ALA A 50 -5.43 0.81 8.35
C ALA A 50 -4.82 1.55 7.15
N SER A 51 -3.49 1.61 7.07
CA SER A 51 -2.74 2.20 5.96
C SER A 51 -3.04 1.52 4.61
N LEU A 52 -3.07 0.18 4.58
CA LEU A 52 -3.43 -0.59 3.38
C LEU A 52 -4.86 -0.32 2.91
N ARG A 53 -5.82 -0.21 3.83
CA ARG A 53 -7.22 0.12 3.51
C ARG A 53 -7.30 1.52 2.90
N HIS A 54 -6.61 2.48 3.49
CA HIS A 54 -6.57 3.86 2.99
C HIS A 54 -5.94 3.91 1.59
N ALA A 55 -4.77 3.31 1.39
CA ALA A 55 -4.09 3.23 0.10
C ALA A 55 -4.96 2.55 -0.97
N ALA A 56 -5.63 1.44 -0.64
CA ALA A 56 -6.53 0.76 -1.56
C ALA A 56 -7.75 1.62 -1.94
N ALA A 57 -8.29 2.40 -1.01
CA ALA A 57 -9.37 3.33 -1.29
C ALA A 57 -8.90 4.45 -2.24
N THR A 58 -7.75 5.05 -1.97
CA THR A 58 -7.14 6.10 -2.80
C THR A 58 -6.88 5.61 -4.24
N VAL A 59 -6.30 4.42 -4.40
CA VAL A 59 -6.06 3.82 -5.72
C VAL A 59 -7.38 3.58 -6.47
N ARG A 60 -8.44 3.09 -5.79
CA ARG A 60 -9.74 2.87 -6.44
C ARG A 60 -10.41 4.17 -6.88
N HIS A 61 -10.35 5.21 -6.04
CA HIS A 61 -10.90 6.52 -6.39
C HIS A 61 -10.12 7.15 -7.54
N GLY A 62 -8.79 7.15 -7.47
CA GLY A 62 -7.92 7.64 -8.55
C GLY A 62 -8.17 6.92 -9.87
N ALA A 63 -8.23 5.58 -9.89
CA ALA A 63 -8.48 4.81 -11.10
C ALA A 63 -9.84 5.14 -11.74
N ARG A 64 -10.88 5.36 -10.94
CA ARG A 64 -12.20 5.77 -11.45
C ARG A 64 -12.16 7.19 -12.03
N ALA A 65 -11.51 8.12 -11.33
CA ALA A 65 -11.34 9.50 -11.81
C ALA A 65 -10.59 9.52 -13.15
N THR A 66 -9.44 8.85 -13.23
CA THR A 66 -8.65 8.74 -14.46
C THR A 66 -9.44 8.11 -15.61
N GLN A 67 -10.16 7.00 -15.36
CA GLN A 67 -11.00 6.38 -16.39
C GLN A 67 -12.09 7.34 -16.89
N THR A 68 -12.68 8.10 -16.00
CA THR A 68 -13.70 9.08 -16.33
C THR A 68 -13.11 10.23 -17.15
N LEU A 69 -11.94 10.74 -16.78
CA LEU A 69 -11.21 11.77 -17.52
C LEU A 69 -10.80 11.31 -18.92
N HIS A 70 -10.36 10.07 -19.09
CA HIS A 70 -10.08 9.51 -20.42
C HIS A 70 -11.32 9.49 -21.32
N ARG A 71 -12.49 9.15 -20.77
CA ARG A 71 -13.75 9.22 -21.53
C ARG A 71 -14.09 10.66 -21.91
N TYR A 72 -13.87 11.62 -21.00
CA TYR A 72 -14.12 13.03 -21.28
C TYR A 72 -13.15 13.58 -22.32
N ASN A 73 -11.88 13.21 -22.26
CA ASN A 73 -10.90 13.59 -23.26
C ASN A 73 -11.28 13.05 -24.66
N ALA A 74 -11.75 11.80 -24.75
CA ALA A 74 -12.26 11.26 -25.99
C ALA A 74 -13.49 12.04 -26.51
N GLY A 75 -14.42 12.40 -25.62
CA GLY A 75 -15.57 13.23 -25.95
C GLY A 75 -15.17 14.64 -26.42
N LEU A 76 -14.18 15.25 -25.75
CA LEU A 76 -13.63 16.55 -26.12
C LEU A 76 -12.99 16.52 -27.52
N GLU A 77 -12.27 15.47 -27.85
CA GLU A 77 -11.68 15.30 -29.17
C GLU A 77 -12.73 15.15 -30.27
N VAL A 78 -13.81 14.39 -30.03
CA VAL A 78 -14.94 14.27 -30.94
C VAL A 78 -15.62 15.62 -31.15
N TRP A 79 -15.89 16.36 -30.06
CA TRP A 79 -16.49 17.69 -30.12
C TRP A 79 -15.60 18.67 -30.91
N ARG A 80 -14.29 18.68 -30.64
CA ARG A 80 -13.32 19.52 -31.34
C ARG A 80 -13.30 19.25 -32.84
N ARG A 81 -13.22 17.97 -33.25
CA ARG A 81 -13.27 17.58 -34.68
C ARG A 81 -14.53 18.07 -35.36
N MET A 82 -15.68 18.00 -34.68
CA MET A 82 -16.94 18.53 -35.23
C MET A 82 -16.92 20.07 -35.29
N ALA A 83 -16.31 20.75 -34.32
CA ALA A 83 -16.26 22.21 -34.28
C ALA A 83 -15.32 22.81 -35.33
N THR A 84 -14.18 22.16 -35.61
CA THR A 84 -13.16 22.64 -36.56
C THR A 84 -13.40 22.15 -37.99
N SER A 85 -14.36 21.22 -38.22
CA SER A 85 -14.61 20.70 -39.54
C SER A 85 -15.39 21.70 -40.40
N THR A 86 -14.79 22.10 -41.52
CA THR A 86 -15.42 22.94 -42.56
C THR A 86 -16.26 22.15 -43.55
N ALA A 87 -16.30 20.82 -43.44
CA ALA A 87 -17.04 19.99 -44.36
C ALA A 87 -18.56 20.25 -44.27
N PRO A 88 -19.28 20.39 -45.44
CA PRO A 88 -20.71 20.73 -45.44
C PRO A 88 -21.59 19.75 -44.66
N ALA A 89 -21.14 18.49 -44.53
CA ALA A 89 -21.84 17.48 -43.76
C ALA A 89 -21.91 17.81 -42.24
N TYR A 90 -20.96 18.56 -41.71
CA TYR A 90 -20.93 18.98 -40.27
C TYR A 90 -21.64 20.32 -40.02
N GLN A 91 -21.98 21.04 -41.06
CA GLN A 91 -22.74 22.31 -41.02
C GLN A 91 -24.26 22.08 -40.95
N ARG A 92 -24.72 20.85 -41.10
CA ARG A 92 -26.16 20.52 -41.02
C ARG A 92 -26.69 20.81 -39.61
N PRO A 93 -27.90 21.40 -39.46
CA PRO A 93 -28.47 21.80 -38.18
C PRO A 93 -28.52 20.64 -37.15
N GLU A 94 -28.80 19.42 -37.61
CA GLU A 94 -28.80 18.23 -36.76
C GLU A 94 -27.40 17.91 -36.17
N ARG A 95 -26.34 18.11 -36.93
CA ARG A 95 -24.95 17.91 -36.49
C ARG A 95 -24.49 19.01 -35.53
N VAL A 96 -24.92 20.24 -35.79
CA VAL A 96 -24.66 21.36 -34.89
C VAL A 96 -25.36 21.13 -33.55
N ALA A 97 -26.62 20.74 -33.53
CA ALA A 97 -27.36 20.39 -32.34
C ALA A 97 -26.71 19.24 -31.56
N HIS A 98 -26.25 18.20 -32.28
CA HIS A 98 -25.55 17.08 -31.66
C HIS A 98 -24.18 17.52 -31.01
N ARG A 99 -23.40 18.34 -31.72
CA ARG A 99 -22.16 18.93 -31.18
C ARG A 99 -22.43 19.72 -29.89
N ASP A 100 -23.47 20.54 -29.90
CA ASP A 100 -23.81 21.37 -28.72
C ASP A 100 -24.32 20.51 -27.57
N SER A 101 -25.01 19.43 -27.85
CA SER A 101 -25.40 18.44 -26.83
C SER A 101 -24.18 17.75 -26.21
N ILE A 102 -23.17 17.35 -26.98
CA ILE A 102 -21.90 16.78 -26.47
C ILE A 102 -21.19 17.82 -25.60
N ARG A 103 -21.10 19.08 -26.04
CA ARG A 103 -20.48 20.16 -25.29
C ARG A 103 -21.17 20.36 -23.94
N GLN A 104 -22.49 20.41 -23.92
CA GLN A 104 -23.27 20.56 -22.71
C GLN A 104 -23.07 19.40 -21.74
N ALA A 105 -23.08 18.17 -22.24
CA ALA A 105 -22.82 16.97 -21.45
C ALA A 105 -21.42 17.00 -20.83
N LEU A 106 -20.39 17.37 -21.60
CA LEU A 106 -19.00 17.50 -21.12
C LEU A 106 -18.90 18.57 -20.04
N ARG A 107 -19.52 19.75 -20.23
CA ARG A 107 -19.52 20.81 -19.21
C ARG A 107 -20.14 20.32 -17.89
N THR A 108 -21.30 19.70 -17.95
CA THR A 108 -21.96 19.18 -16.74
C THR A 108 -21.08 18.14 -16.03
N GLN A 109 -20.50 17.22 -16.78
CA GLN A 109 -19.71 16.11 -16.22
C GLN A 109 -18.37 16.59 -15.66
N ILE A 110 -17.67 17.49 -16.38
CA ILE A 110 -16.40 18.06 -15.90
C ILE A 110 -16.64 19.00 -14.71
N GLY A 111 -17.77 19.74 -14.71
CA GLY A 111 -18.16 20.56 -13.55
C GLY A 111 -18.43 19.73 -12.31
N ALA A 112 -19.09 18.59 -12.43
CA ALA A 112 -19.28 17.67 -11.33
C ALA A 112 -17.95 17.06 -10.85
N LEU A 113 -17.04 16.72 -11.77
CA LEU A 113 -15.72 16.22 -11.44
C LEU A 113 -14.88 17.29 -10.72
N ALA A 114 -14.88 18.54 -11.20
CA ALA A 114 -14.14 19.65 -10.59
C ALA A 114 -14.50 19.83 -9.13
N GLY A 115 -15.80 19.69 -8.78
CA GLY A 115 -16.26 19.76 -7.39
C GLY A 115 -15.82 18.59 -6.51
N SER A 116 -15.28 17.51 -7.07
CA SER A 116 -14.80 16.35 -6.35
C SER A 116 -13.27 16.23 -6.30
N LEU A 117 -12.54 17.18 -6.89
CA LEU A 117 -11.07 17.22 -6.88
C LEU A 117 -10.59 17.95 -5.63
N ASP A 118 -9.82 17.23 -4.79
CA ASP A 118 -9.26 17.79 -3.55
C ASP A 118 -8.02 18.67 -3.79
N ASN A 119 -7.33 18.45 -4.92
CA ASN A 119 -6.13 19.19 -5.26
C ASN A 119 -6.50 20.52 -5.97
N PRO A 120 -6.06 21.68 -5.45
CA PRO A 120 -6.36 22.98 -6.06
C PRO A 120 -5.84 23.12 -7.50
N ILE A 121 -4.69 22.52 -7.83
CA ILE A 121 -4.13 22.54 -9.20
C ILE A 121 -5.07 21.80 -10.16
N ASP A 122 -5.58 20.65 -9.76
CA ASP A 122 -6.49 19.87 -10.59
C ASP A 122 -7.84 20.56 -10.76
N HIS A 123 -8.30 21.24 -9.72
CA HIS A 123 -9.49 22.09 -9.77
C HIS A 123 -9.32 23.22 -10.77
N ASP A 124 -8.20 23.95 -10.73
CA ASP A 124 -7.91 25.05 -11.66
C ASP A 124 -7.79 24.57 -13.12
N LEU A 125 -7.17 23.41 -13.32
CA LEU A 125 -7.12 22.76 -14.64
C LEU A 125 -8.51 22.37 -15.15
N ALA A 126 -9.35 21.80 -14.30
CA ALA A 126 -10.73 21.48 -14.66
C ALA A 126 -11.56 22.73 -14.98
N GLN A 127 -11.36 23.84 -14.25
CA GLN A 127 -11.97 25.13 -14.54
C GLN A 127 -11.50 25.66 -15.92
N SER A 128 -10.21 25.55 -16.23
CA SER A 128 -9.68 25.95 -17.54
C SER A 128 -10.29 25.16 -18.69
N VAL A 129 -10.57 23.85 -18.47
CA VAL A 129 -11.32 23.04 -19.44
C VAL A 129 -12.76 23.57 -19.61
N LEU A 130 -13.44 23.89 -18.49
CA LEU A 130 -14.81 24.42 -18.52
C LEU A 130 -14.91 25.77 -19.23
N GLU A 131 -13.93 26.66 -19.00
CA GLU A 131 -13.83 27.95 -19.69
C GLU A 131 -13.61 27.76 -21.20
N GLY A 132 -12.72 26.84 -21.58
CA GLY A 132 -12.50 26.53 -23.00
C GLY A 132 -13.72 25.91 -23.67
N LEU A 133 -14.55 25.18 -22.92
CA LEU A 133 -15.83 24.66 -23.41
C LEU A 133 -16.97 25.69 -23.41
N ALA A 134 -16.79 26.82 -22.73
CA ALA A 134 -17.80 27.91 -22.74
C ALA A 134 -17.81 28.66 -24.07
N SER A 135 -16.66 28.81 -24.71
CA SER A 135 -16.51 29.43 -26.03
C SER A 135 -16.67 28.42 -27.17
N THR A 136 -17.03 28.88 -28.33
CA THR A 136 -17.13 28.10 -29.57
C THR A 136 -15.94 28.34 -30.51
N ASP A 137 -14.99 29.19 -30.12
CA ASP A 137 -13.83 29.48 -30.94
C ASP A 137 -12.77 28.38 -30.85
N GLU A 138 -11.99 28.22 -31.91
CA GLU A 138 -10.98 27.18 -32.03
C GLU A 138 -9.88 27.32 -30.97
N ALA A 139 -9.45 28.54 -30.66
CA ALA A 139 -8.40 28.79 -29.69
C ALA A 139 -8.80 28.34 -28.28
N SER A 140 -10.05 28.55 -27.88
CA SER A 140 -10.59 28.07 -26.61
C SER A 140 -10.68 26.53 -26.56
N GLY A 141 -11.03 25.91 -27.69
CA GLY A 141 -11.03 24.45 -27.83
C GLY A 141 -9.63 23.82 -27.68
N VAL A 142 -8.59 24.48 -28.20
CA VAL A 142 -7.20 24.08 -28.02
C VAL A 142 -6.78 24.19 -26.55
N LYS A 143 -7.06 25.31 -25.89
CA LYS A 143 -6.79 25.52 -24.47
C LYS A 143 -7.47 24.47 -23.58
N ALA A 144 -8.75 24.17 -23.84
CA ALA A 144 -9.48 23.13 -23.11
C ALA A 144 -8.80 21.75 -23.23
N ARG A 145 -8.31 21.43 -24.42
CA ARG A 145 -7.61 20.18 -24.69
C ARG A 145 -6.25 20.12 -23.96
N GLU A 146 -5.47 21.20 -24.01
CA GLU A 146 -4.19 21.28 -23.32
C GLU A 146 -4.37 21.12 -21.80
N ALA A 147 -5.32 21.84 -21.22
CA ALA A 147 -5.65 21.72 -19.80
C ALA A 147 -6.10 20.30 -19.43
N MET A 148 -6.90 19.64 -20.29
CA MET A 148 -7.34 18.27 -20.09
C MET A 148 -6.17 17.27 -20.14
N ILE A 149 -5.22 17.45 -21.05
CA ILE A 149 -4.02 16.58 -21.14
C ILE A 149 -3.16 16.73 -19.88
N VAL A 150 -2.97 17.96 -19.40
CA VAL A 150 -2.19 18.23 -18.18
C VAL A 150 -2.91 17.64 -16.96
N LEU A 151 -4.22 17.79 -16.86
CA LEU A 151 -5.04 17.22 -15.79
C LEU A 151 -4.93 15.67 -15.77
N LEU A 152 -5.02 15.05 -16.94
CA LEU A 152 -4.85 13.59 -17.07
C LEU A 152 -3.46 13.15 -16.64
N ALA A 153 -2.41 13.82 -17.11
CA ALA A 153 -1.03 13.49 -16.74
C ALA A 153 -0.81 13.62 -15.22
N HIS A 154 -1.40 14.63 -14.58
CA HIS A 154 -1.30 14.85 -13.15
C HIS A 154 -2.04 13.78 -12.35
N GLN A 155 -3.23 13.41 -12.77
CA GLN A 155 -4.01 12.32 -12.15
C GLN A 155 -3.36 10.95 -12.34
N ASP A 156 -2.78 10.68 -13.51
CA ASP A 156 -2.02 9.45 -13.76
C ASP A 156 -0.77 9.36 -12.87
N ALA A 157 -0.04 10.47 -12.70
CA ALA A 157 1.11 10.52 -11.79
C ALA A 157 0.69 10.29 -10.33
N ALA A 158 -0.38 10.93 -9.86
CA ALA A 158 -0.93 10.74 -8.51
C ALA A 158 -1.38 9.29 -8.28
N LEU A 159 -2.01 8.66 -9.28
CA LEU A 159 -2.41 7.26 -9.24
C LEU A 159 -1.20 6.33 -9.16
N PHE A 160 -0.14 6.61 -9.93
CA PHE A 160 1.09 5.84 -9.91
C PHE A 160 1.78 5.92 -8.55
N ASP A 161 1.86 7.11 -7.94
CA ASP A 161 2.44 7.30 -6.60
C ASP A 161 1.63 6.59 -5.52
N ALA A 162 0.30 6.66 -5.60
CA ALA A 162 -0.58 5.93 -4.70
C ALA A 162 -0.41 4.41 -4.83
N ALA A 163 -0.29 3.89 -6.06
CA ALA A 163 -0.05 2.48 -6.31
C ALA A 163 1.33 2.02 -5.80
N ALA A 164 2.39 2.83 -5.97
CA ALA A 164 3.71 2.57 -5.45
C ALA A 164 3.72 2.54 -3.91
N THR A 165 3.00 3.45 -3.27
CA THR A 165 2.84 3.49 -1.81
C THR A 165 2.10 2.27 -1.30
N ALA A 166 1.02 1.85 -1.98
CA ALA A 166 0.29 0.63 -1.67
C ALA A 166 1.19 -0.62 -1.81
N ALA A 167 2.00 -0.70 -2.86
CA ALA A 167 2.94 -1.81 -3.07
C ALA A 167 3.98 -1.91 -1.93
N ARG A 168 4.55 -0.78 -1.50
CA ARG A 168 5.48 -0.74 -0.35
C ARG A 168 4.80 -1.21 0.94
N ALA A 169 3.57 -0.78 1.19
CA ALA A 169 2.80 -1.22 2.35
C ALA A 169 2.53 -2.73 2.33
N VAL A 170 2.25 -3.32 1.16
CA VAL A 170 2.11 -4.79 1.00
C VAL A 170 3.42 -5.51 1.32
N GLN A 171 4.56 -5.00 0.85
CA GLN A 171 5.87 -5.59 1.15
C GLN A 171 6.17 -5.55 2.66
N LEU A 172 5.91 -4.42 3.33
CA LEU A 172 6.06 -4.31 4.77
C LEU A 172 5.14 -5.29 5.53
N ALA A 173 3.90 -5.47 5.05
CA ALA A 173 2.97 -6.45 5.61
C ALA A 173 3.52 -7.87 5.51
N ALA A 174 4.09 -8.25 4.38
CA ALA A 174 4.70 -9.56 4.18
C ALA A 174 5.90 -9.80 5.10
N VAL A 175 6.75 -8.80 5.30
CA VAL A 175 7.89 -8.88 6.23
C VAL A 175 7.42 -9.03 7.68
N LEU A 176 6.43 -8.24 8.11
CA LEU A 176 5.85 -8.35 9.45
C LEU A 176 5.20 -9.71 9.67
N LEU A 177 4.49 -10.24 8.69
CA LEU A 177 3.90 -11.57 8.76
C LEU A 177 4.98 -12.64 8.92
N ALA A 178 6.05 -12.58 8.14
CA ALA A 178 7.18 -13.51 8.24
C ALA A 178 7.84 -13.46 9.63
N LEU A 179 8.07 -12.26 10.18
CA LEU A 179 8.62 -12.07 11.53
C LEU A 179 7.67 -12.62 12.60
N THR A 180 6.36 -12.44 12.45
CA THR A 180 5.36 -12.97 13.37
C THR A 180 5.34 -14.49 13.38
N ILE A 181 5.41 -15.13 12.20
CA ILE A 181 5.48 -16.60 12.08
C ILE A 181 6.78 -17.11 12.72
N LEU A 182 7.90 -16.45 12.49
CA LEU A 182 9.19 -16.82 13.07
C LEU A 182 9.18 -16.71 14.59
N ALA A 183 8.64 -15.61 15.14
CA ALA A 183 8.50 -15.41 16.58
C ALA A 183 7.57 -16.43 17.21
N ALA A 184 6.45 -16.77 16.57
CA ALA A 184 5.53 -17.81 17.02
C ALA A 184 6.21 -19.20 17.02
N GLY A 185 6.99 -19.52 15.99
CA GLY A 185 7.78 -20.74 15.93
C GLY A 185 8.80 -20.85 17.06
N MET A 186 9.51 -19.75 17.36
CA MET A 186 10.46 -19.68 18.47
C MET A 186 9.80 -19.85 19.86
N LEU A 187 8.51 -19.57 19.98
CA LEU A 187 7.72 -19.77 21.21
C LEU A 187 7.25 -21.22 21.32
N VAL A 188 6.74 -21.81 20.25
CA VAL A 188 6.14 -23.14 20.25
C VAL A 188 7.19 -24.23 20.48
N VAL A 189 8.37 -24.12 19.86
CA VAL A 189 9.42 -25.14 19.96
C VAL A 189 9.91 -25.36 21.40
N PRO A 190 10.33 -24.34 22.17
CA PRO A 190 10.76 -24.54 23.55
C PRO A 190 9.62 -24.97 24.48
N MET A 191 8.40 -24.49 24.25
CA MET A 191 7.23 -24.92 25.04
C MET A 191 6.90 -26.39 24.81
N ALA A 192 6.92 -26.85 23.56
CA ALA A 192 6.73 -28.25 23.22
C ALA A 192 7.84 -29.14 23.84
N TRP A 193 9.10 -28.65 23.79
CA TRP A 193 10.22 -29.37 24.39
C TRP A 193 10.10 -29.47 25.92
N LEU A 194 9.72 -28.39 26.61
CA LEU A 194 9.46 -28.37 28.06
C LEU A 194 8.32 -29.29 28.44
N TYR A 195 7.24 -29.32 27.67
CA TYR A 195 6.10 -30.23 27.87
C TYR A 195 6.52 -31.71 27.74
N ILE A 196 7.26 -32.05 26.69
CA ILE A 196 7.76 -33.39 26.47
C ILE A 196 8.69 -33.85 27.59
N ARG A 197 9.59 -32.96 28.06
CA ARG A 197 10.51 -33.21 29.14
C ARG A 197 9.80 -33.43 30.47
N HIS A 198 8.79 -32.61 30.77
CA HIS A 198 7.97 -32.78 31.99
C HIS A 198 7.23 -34.10 32.00
N LYS A 199 6.61 -34.48 30.87
CA LYS A 199 5.89 -35.73 30.74
C LYS A 199 6.81 -36.97 30.90
N ARG A 200 8.05 -36.92 30.38
CA ARG A 200 9.04 -38.00 30.55
C ARG A 200 9.57 -38.09 31.99
N GLY A 201 9.73 -36.96 32.68
CA GLY A 201 10.12 -36.93 34.09
C GLY A 201 9.06 -37.56 35.02
N ALA A 202 7.79 -37.24 34.77
CA ALA A 202 6.69 -37.80 35.55
C ALA A 202 6.50 -39.31 35.38
N THR A 203 6.96 -39.89 34.26
CA THR A 203 6.83 -41.36 34.00
C THR A 203 7.91 -42.17 34.72
N ILE A 204 9.00 -41.52 35.18
CA ILE A 204 10.10 -42.21 35.87
C ILE A 204 9.81 -42.33 37.39
N GLU A 205 9.04 -41.40 37.99
CA GLU A 205 8.71 -41.43 39.43
C GLU A 205 7.64 -42.46 39.82
N VAL A 206 6.90 -43.04 38.86
CA VAL A 206 5.83 -44.05 39.13
C VAL A 206 6.35 -45.50 39.07
N LYS A 207 7.66 -45.72 38.90
CA LYS A 207 8.29 -47.08 38.83
C LYS A 207 9.16 -47.39 40.04
N VAL A 208 8.91 -46.83 41.21
CA VAL A 208 9.44 -47.22 42.51
C VAL A 208 8.25 -47.66 43.40
#